data_f71b093b9ba63dfb5ae345c28aa867a5
#
_entry.id   f71b093b9ba63dfb5ae345c28aa867a5
#
_cell.length_a   1.000
_cell.length_b   1.000
_cell.length_c   1.000
_cell.angle_alpha   90.00
_cell.angle_beta   90.00
_cell.angle_gamma   90.00
#
_symmetry.space_group_name_H-M   'P 1'
#
loop_
_entity.id
_entity.type
_entity.pdbx_description
1 polymer ?
#
loop_
_entity_poly.entity_id
_entity_poly.type
_entity_poly.pdbx_seq_one_letter_code
_entity_poly.pdbx_strand_id
1 'polypeptide(L)'
;QNLYIEGDNLDVLKCLKETYLHKVKMIYIDPPYNTGKDFVYEDDFAESTSEYLANSGQFDEQGNRLVTNTESNGRFHTDWLNMIYPRLKVARDLLTEDGVIFISIDDHEVGNLRKVCDEIFGPSNFTGCVVLQTATDNNPRQISTEHEYILCYCKNLQVQEPWFSESEKAKLILKKYEELKKKFGFDIASIQDELRTWLKANGNELKGVTHYDNVDNKGVFHDGDIANTTFGGYKYDVIHPITKKPCKVPEKGFRFPKTTMDEMIAKDDIMFGEDETTLIKPKKRVENAKDLLRTVIYEDGRSSTKAFEALMARDIFQNPKSTTVLGRLFNFIVSENDIVLDFFSGSGSSAETVMQLNAKYKSNIKFILVQIQEDLDKVLETAKDKAKKTAQNAINFLDSIGKAHTICEIGKERIRRAGAKIKADSPLTTQHLDTGFRVLKLDSSNMKEVFYSPKETTQLELFKMVDNVKEDRTSEDLLFQVMLELGAELNSSIRKEELGMGKFTVYNVADGYIVACFDPKVTDEVVTAIAKMQPVYAVLRDSSMADDATATNFEQIFKTYSPNTTTRIL
;
A
#
# COMPACT_ATOMS: atom_id res chain seq x y z
N GLN A 1 -4.66 -8.03 10.66
CA GLN A 1 -5.25 -6.68 10.82
C GLN A 1 -4.46 -5.66 10.03
N ASN A 2 -5.08 -4.51 9.72
CA ASN A 2 -4.42 -3.37 9.08
C ASN A 2 -3.94 -2.39 10.15
N LEU A 3 -3.06 -1.44 9.77
CA LEU A 3 -2.52 -0.44 10.67
C LEU A 3 -2.80 0.98 10.20
N TYR A 4 -3.11 1.86 11.14
CA TYR A 4 -3.12 3.31 10.99
C TYR A 4 -2.25 3.90 12.10
N ILE A 5 -1.14 4.56 11.73
CA ILE A 5 -0.15 5.05 12.70
C ILE A 5 -0.13 6.58 12.64
N GLU A 6 -0.38 7.22 13.77
CA GLU A 6 -0.35 8.67 13.93
C GLU A 6 1.03 9.11 14.43
N GLY A 7 1.71 9.95 13.69
CA GLY A 7 3.02 10.49 14.06
C GLY A 7 3.80 11.03 12.87
N ASP A 8 4.99 11.57 13.14
CA ASP A 8 5.94 11.92 12.08
C ASP A 8 6.32 10.67 11.30
N ASN A 9 6.24 10.75 9.98
CA ASN A 9 6.42 9.58 9.14
C ASN A 9 7.86 9.09 9.08
N LEU A 10 8.87 9.94 9.22
CA LEU A 10 10.27 9.50 9.27
C LEU A 10 10.54 8.68 10.52
N ASP A 11 10.06 9.13 11.66
CA ASP A 11 10.27 8.43 12.93
C ASP A 11 9.46 7.14 12.99
N VAL A 12 8.21 7.15 12.47
CA VAL A 12 7.44 5.91 12.30
C VAL A 12 8.15 4.92 11.38
N LEU A 13 8.69 5.36 10.23
CA LEU A 13 9.42 4.50 9.31
C LEU A 13 10.67 3.89 9.98
N LYS A 14 11.40 4.66 10.79
CA LYS A 14 12.52 4.15 11.59
C LYS A 14 12.08 3.07 12.57
N CYS A 15 10.96 3.28 13.29
CA CYS A 15 10.39 2.27 14.18
C CYS A 15 9.96 1.00 13.45
N LEU A 16 9.38 1.12 12.25
CA LEU A 16 8.94 -0.02 11.45
C LEU A 16 10.12 -0.80 10.85
N LYS A 17 11.31 -0.20 10.74
CA LYS A 17 12.45 -0.79 10.03
C LYS A 17 12.83 -2.17 10.56
N GLU A 18 12.94 -2.35 11.87
CA GLU A 18 13.33 -3.64 12.46
C GLU A 18 12.33 -4.76 12.16
N THR A 19 11.05 -4.44 12.23
CA THR A 19 9.97 -5.43 12.11
C THR A 19 9.54 -5.70 10.67
N TYR A 20 9.56 -4.66 9.82
CA TYR A 20 9.05 -4.73 8.44
C TYR A 20 10.14 -4.66 7.37
N LEU A 21 11.41 -4.86 7.74
CA LEU A 21 12.53 -4.93 6.80
C LEU A 21 12.24 -5.98 5.72
N HIS A 22 12.29 -5.57 4.45
CA HIS A 22 12.03 -6.44 3.28
C HIS A 22 10.65 -7.15 3.26
N LYS A 23 9.62 -6.56 3.88
CA LYS A 23 8.27 -7.15 3.94
C LYS A 23 7.21 -6.37 3.15
N VAL A 24 7.45 -5.13 2.81
CA VAL A 24 6.50 -4.28 2.10
C VAL A 24 6.59 -4.54 0.61
N LYS A 25 5.50 -5.00 0.00
CA LYS A 25 5.46 -5.28 -1.45
C LYS A 25 5.31 -4.01 -2.25
N MET A 26 4.50 -3.08 -1.78
CA MET A 26 4.22 -1.85 -2.50
C MET A 26 4.18 -0.65 -1.56
N ILE A 27 4.81 0.43 -1.99
CA ILE A 27 4.69 1.74 -1.37
C ILE A 27 4.00 2.67 -2.37
N TYR A 28 2.98 3.38 -1.91
CA TYR A 28 2.40 4.51 -2.62
C TYR A 28 2.46 5.72 -1.71
N ILE A 29 2.93 6.85 -2.21
CA ILE A 29 2.93 8.11 -1.47
C ILE A 29 2.51 9.29 -2.34
N ASP A 30 1.87 10.23 -1.68
CA ASP A 30 1.45 11.52 -2.21
C ASP A 30 2.03 12.63 -1.31
N PRO A 31 3.35 12.92 -1.43
CA PRO A 31 3.99 13.93 -0.60
C PRO A 31 3.53 15.35 -0.97
N PRO A 32 3.79 16.37 -0.14
CA PRO A 32 3.59 17.76 -0.54
C PRO A 32 4.32 18.07 -1.85
N TYR A 33 3.65 18.79 -2.77
CA TYR A 33 4.19 19.07 -4.12
C TYR A 33 5.12 20.29 -4.16
N ASN A 34 5.28 20.98 -3.02
CA ASN A 34 6.10 22.18 -2.89
C ASN A 34 5.61 23.35 -3.77
N THR A 35 4.31 23.59 -3.78
CA THR A 35 3.66 24.64 -4.58
C THR A 35 3.79 26.05 -3.98
N GLY A 36 4.61 26.22 -2.94
CA GLY A 36 4.76 27.48 -2.19
C GLY A 36 3.67 27.74 -1.16
N LYS A 37 2.71 26.81 -1.01
CA LYS A 37 1.62 26.84 -0.02
C LYS A 37 1.58 25.60 0.85
N ASP A 38 2.45 24.64 0.57
CA ASP A 38 2.50 23.36 1.25
C ASP A 38 3.33 23.46 2.53
N PHE A 39 2.94 22.69 3.53
CA PHE A 39 3.75 22.47 4.73
C PHE A 39 4.80 21.42 4.42
N VAL A 40 6.08 21.75 4.66
CA VAL A 40 7.21 20.82 4.56
C VAL A 40 7.58 20.41 5.97
N TYR A 41 7.82 19.12 6.19
CA TYR A 41 8.31 18.61 7.47
C TYR A 41 9.72 19.14 7.75
N GLU A 42 9.99 19.50 9.00
CA GLU A 42 11.30 19.99 9.40
C GLU A 42 12.25 18.86 9.75
N ASP A 43 13.17 18.59 8.86
CA ASP A 43 14.27 17.66 9.10
C ASP A 43 15.59 18.37 8.83
N ASP A 44 16.22 18.94 9.86
CA ASP A 44 17.53 19.56 9.72
C ASP A 44 18.63 18.59 10.19
N PHE A 45 19.48 18.16 9.28
CA PHE A 45 20.57 17.20 9.54
C PHE A 45 21.96 17.85 9.56
N ALA A 46 22.06 19.17 9.40
CA ALA A 46 23.32 19.81 9.06
C ALA A 46 23.99 20.62 10.20
N GLU A 47 23.27 21.06 11.23
CA GLU A 47 23.82 21.89 12.31
C GLU A 47 23.21 21.53 13.68
N SER A 48 23.95 21.79 14.77
CA SER A 48 23.36 21.64 16.10
C SER A 48 22.15 22.56 16.21
N THR A 49 21.03 21.99 16.60
CA THR A 49 19.70 22.63 16.65
C THR A 49 19.74 24.02 17.30
N SER A 50 20.60 24.23 18.30
CA SER A 50 20.71 25.50 19.03
C SER A 50 21.38 26.66 18.28
N GLU A 51 22.32 26.40 17.38
CA GLU A 51 23.00 27.44 16.60
C GLU A 51 22.20 27.90 15.38
N TYR A 52 21.54 26.96 14.71
CA TYR A 52 20.65 27.26 13.58
C TYR A 52 19.40 28.02 14.03
N LEU A 53 18.81 27.63 15.17
CA LEU A 53 17.65 28.26 15.78
C LEU A 53 17.88 29.75 16.08
N ALA A 54 19.08 30.11 16.55
CA ALA A 54 19.44 31.49 16.86
C ALA A 54 19.61 32.36 15.60
N ASN A 55 19.97 31.77 14.46
CA ASN A 55 20.34 32.50 13.25
C ASN A 55 19.22 32.58 12.20
N SER A 56 18.17 31.74 12.27
CA SER A 56 17.17 31.63 11.20
C SER A 56 15.98 32.57 11.31
N GLY A 57 15.69 33.09 12.52
CA GLY A 57 14.51 33.98 12.76
C GLY A 57 13.14 33.33 12.46
N GLN A 58 13.09 32.00 12.39
CA GLN A 58 11.94 31.24 11.87
C GLN A 58 11.07 30.59 12.94
N PHE A 59 11.27 30.94 14.22
CA PHE A 59 10.50 30.41 15.35
C PHE A 59 9.61 31.49 15.95
N ASP A 60 8.44 31.08 16.44
CA ASP A 60 7.69 31.89 17.36
C ASP A 60 8.36 31.88 18.74
N GLU A 61 7.95 32.80 19.61
CA GLU A 61 8.48 32.93 20.98
C GLU A 61 8.25 31.70 21.86
N GLN A 62 7.58 30.66 21.32
CA GLN A 62 7.23 29.40 22.00
C GLN A 62 7.92 28.17 21.40
N GLY A 63 8.80 28.35 20.40
CA GLY A 63 9.62 27.27 19.82
C GLY A 63 8.88 26.36 18.81
N ASN A 64 7.75 26.81 18.27
CA ASN A 64 7.00 26.05 17.27
C ASN A 64 7.30 26.57 15.87
N ARG A 65 7.70 25.70 14.97
CA ARG A 65 7.85 26.01 13.55
C ARG A 65 6.76 25.35 12.71
N LEU A 66 5.88 26.18 12.17
CA LEU A 66 5.01 25.89 11.04
C LEU A 66 5.20 27.00 10.02
N VAL A 67 6.23 26.88 9.19
CA VAL A 67 6.46 27.86 8.11
C VAL A 67 6.08 27.22 6.79
N THR A 68 5.15 27.89 6.08
CA THR A 68 4.87 27.59 4.69
C THR A 68 6.17 27.76 3.88
N ASN A 69 6.65 26.72 3.20
CA ASN A 69 7.81 26.82 2.32
C ASN A 69 7.42 27.67 1.11
N THR A 70 7.89 28.91 1.05
CA THR A 70 7.53 29.85 -0.02
C THR A 70 8.65 29.95 -1.06
N GLU A 71 8.31 30.21 -2.32
CA GLU A 71 9.28 30.41 -3.40
C GLU A 71 10.30 31.52 -3.13
N SER A 72 9.99 32.47 -2.23
CA SER A 72 10.90 33.52 -1.78
C SER A 72 11.98 32.99 -0.81
N ASN A 73 11.84 31.77 -0.31
CA ASN A 73 12.86 31.13 0.51
C ASN A 73 14.01 30.66 -0.39
N GLY A 74 15.22 31.15 -0.18
CA GLY A 74 16.43 30.71 -0.92
C GLY A 74 16.75 29.23 -0.79
N ARG A 75 16.11 28.49 0.14
CA ARG A 75 16.25 27.03 0.38
C ARG A 75 15.00 26.24 -0.06
N PHE A 76 14.10 26.83 -0.81
CA PHE A 76 12.81 26.28 -1.19
C PHE A 76 12.84 24.81 -1.61
N HIS A 77 13.67 24.46 -2.60
CA HIS A 77 13.84 23.08 -3.05
C HIS A 77 14.66 22.24 -2.08
N THR A 78 15.65 22.84 -1.40
CA THR A 78 16.51 22.16 -0.44
C THR A 78 15.72 21.64 0.76
N ASP A 79 14.84 22.45 1.31
CA ASP A 79 14.02 22.05 2.46
C ASP A 79 13.07 20.91 2.10
N TRP A 80 12.51 20.90 0.90
CA TRP A 80 11.72 19.79 0.40
C TRP A 80 12.56 18.52 0.19
N LEU A 81 13.77 18.66 -0.38
CA LEU A 81 14.69 17.54 -0.57
C LEU A 81 15.14 16.94 0.76
N ASN A 82 15.43 17.76 1.75
CA ASN A 82 15.80 17.32 3.10
C ASN A 82 14.66 16.50 3.74
N MET A 83 13.41 16.90 3.51
CA MET A 83 12.25 16.15 3.99
C MET A 83 12.10 14.80 3.28
N ILE A 84 12.16 14.75 1.95
CA ILE A 84 11.80 13.54 1.19
C ILE A 84 12.93 12.48 1.17
N TYR A 85 14.19 12.92 1.11
CA TYR A 85 15.34 12.03 0.94
C TYR A 85 15.46 10.95 2.04
N PRO A 86 15.48 11.28 3.35
CA PRO A 86 15.62 10.30 4.41
C PRO A 86 14.46 9.33 4.47
N ARG A 87 13.24 9.78 4.14
CA ARG A 87 12.04 8.97 4.09
C ARG A 87 12.11 7.91 3.00
N LEU A 88 12.52 8.31 1.80
CA LEU A 88 12.69 7.38 0.69
C LEU A 88 13.82 6.37 0.94
N LYS A 89 14.90 6.77 1.62
CA LYS A 89 15.99 5.87 1.98
C LYS A 89 15.53 4.76 2.92
N VAL A 90 14.77 5.09 3.96
CA VAL A 90 14.20 4.07 4.85
C VAL A 90 13.11 3.25 4.14
N ALA A 91 12.27 3.88 3.34
CA ALA A 91 11.23 3.21 2.57
C ALA A 91 11.79 2.13 1.64
N ARG A 92 12.94 2.39 0.99
CA ARG A 92 13.64 1.39 0.16
C ARG A 92 14.01 0.13 0.95
N ASP A 93 14.47 0.29 2.19
CA ASP A 93 14.85 -0.84 3.05
C ASP A 93 13.64 -1.71 3.44
N LEU A 94 12.46 -1.11 3.58
CA LEU A 94 11.22 -1.82 3.91
C LEU A 94 10.70 -2.66 2.73
N LEU A 95 10.99 -2.29 1.48
CA LEU A 95 10.52 -3.01 0.29
C LEU A 95 11.09 -4.43 0.21
N THR A 96 10.27 -5.38 -0.23
CA THR A 96 10.72 -6.70 -0.70
C THR A 96 11.67 -6.55 -1.88
N GLU A 97 12.44 -7.58 -2.24
CA GLU A 97 13.35 -7.51 -3.40
C GLU A 97 12.62 -7.23 -4.71
N ASP A 98 11.41 -7.75 -4.85
CA ASP A 98 10.47 -7.46 -5.95
C ASP A 98 9.48 -6.34 -5.61
N GLY A 99 9.80 -5.52 -4.62
CA GLY A 99 8.96 -4.41 -4.16
C GLY A 99 9.02 -3.21 -5.10
N VAL A 100 7.94 -2.41 -5.07
CA VAL A 100 7.72 -1.28 -5.98
C VAL A 100 7.26 -0.06 -5.19
N ILE A 101 7.75 1.12 -5.58
CA ILE A 101 7.25 2.39 -5.06
C ILE A 101 6.66 3.24 -6.18
N PHE A 102 5.49 3.82 -5.93
CA PHE A 102 4.86 4.86 -6.74
C PHE A 102 4.79 6.17 -5.96
N ILE A 103 5.19 7.25 -6.57
CA ILE A 103 5.27 8.58 -5.95
C ILE A 103 4.56 9.59 -6.83
N SER A 104 3.44 10.14 -6.34
CA SER A 104 2.74 11.24 -6.99
C SER A 104 3.50 12.54 -6.84
N ILE A 105 3.56 13.35 -7.88
CA ILE A 105 4.23 14.67 -7.89
C ILE A 105 3.75 15.48 -9.10
N ASP A 106 3.95 16.78 -9.07
CA ASP A 106 3.72 17.67 -10.20
C ASP A 106 5.01 18.31 -10.76
N ASP A 107 4.86 19.29 -11.63
CA ASP A 107 5.98 19.96 -12.30
C ASP A 107 6.94 20.69 -11.36
N HIS A 108 6.51 21.06 -10.13
CA HIS A 108 7.35 21.80 -9.18
C HIS A 108 8.59 21.00 -8.76
N GLU A 109 8.43 19.71 -8.46
CA GLU A 109 9.51 18.88 -7.91
C GLU A 109 9.80 17.58 -8.68
N VAL A 110 9.13 17.27 -9.77
CA VAL A 110 9.33 16.00 -10.50
C VAL A 110 10.79 15.80 -10.94
N GLY A 111 11.47 16.87 -11.35
CA GLY A 111 12.89 16.82 -11.77
C GLY A 111 13.83 16.52 -10.62
N ASN A 112 13.60 17.09 -9.45
CA ASN A 112 14.39 16.86 -8.24
C ASN A 112 14.10 15.48 -7.63
N LEU A 113 12.82 15.11 -7.54
CA LEU A 113 12.40 13.79 -7.08
C LEU A 113 13.03 12.67 -7.92
N ARG A 114 13.07 12.84 -9.26
CA ARG A 114 13.70 11.86 -10.14
C ARG A 114 15.17 11.65 -9.81
N LYS A 115 15.92 12.71 -9.57
CA LYS A 115 17.36 12.63 -9.21
C LYS A 115 17.58 11.94 -7.87
N VAL A 116 16.76 12.27 -6.86
CA VAL A 116 16.80 11.63 -5.55
C VAL A 116 16.49 10.14 -5.64
N CYS A 117 15.46 9.77 -6.39
CA CYS A 117 15.11 8.38 -6.59
C CYS A 117 16.19 7.61 -7.38
N ASP A 118 16.81 8.23 -8.39
CA ASP A 118 17.93 7.63 -9.12
C ASP A 118 19.14 7.36 -8.19
N GLU A 119 19.39 8.24 -7.21
CA GLU A 119 20.43 8.03 -6.19
C GLU A 119 20.09 6.90 -5.22
N ILE A 120 18.84 6.89 -4.69
CA ILE A 120 18.42 5.96 -3.65
C ILE A 120 18.16 4.56 -4.22
N PHE A 121 17.37 4.45 -5.29
CA PHE A 121 16.94 3.17 -5.87
C PHE A 121 17.88 2.67 -6.97
N GLY A 122 18.66 3.55 -7.58
CA GLY A 122 19.46 3.30 -8.76
C GLY A 122 18.70 3.60 -10.06
N PRO A 123 19.33 4.27 -11.06
CA PRO A 123 18.66 4.64 -12.32
C PRO A 123 18.20 3.43 -13.14
N SER A 124 18.87 2.27 -13.00
CA SER A 124 18.48 1.02 -13.66
C SER A 124 17.18 0.42 -13.13
N ASN A 125 16.72 0.83 -11.95
CA ASN A 125 15.49 0.38 -11.31
C ASN A 125 14.29 1.33 -11.59
N PHE A 126 14.49 2.37 -12.39
CA PHE A 126 13.40 3.20 -12.88
C PHE A 126 12.53 2.42 -13.86
N THR A 127 11.26 2.24 -13.49
CA THR A 127 10.31 1.45 -14.28
C THR A 127 9.54 2.32 -15.25
N GLY A 128 9.20 3.56 -14.86
CA GLY A 128 8.48 4.48 -15.70
C GLY A 128 7.93 5.70 -14.97
N CYS A 129 7.36 6.61 -15.75
CA CYS A 129 6.61 7.76 -15.26
C CYS A 129 5.21 7.69 -15.86
N VAL A 130 4.19 7.64 -15.01
CA VAL A 130 2.80 7.73 -15.43
C VAL A 130 2.39 9.19 -15.42
N VAL A 131 1.82 9.65 -16.52
CA VAL A 131 1.19 10.96 -16.68
C VAL A 131 -0.30 10.78 -16.38
N LEU A 132 -0.76 11.37 -15.29
CA LEU A 132 -2.16 11.34 -14.89
C LEU A 132 -2.83 12.63 -15.35
N GLN A 133 -3.62 12.55 -16.39
CA GLN A 133 -4.41 13.67 -16.88
C GLN A 133 -5.67 13.81 -16.04
N THR A 134 -5.79 14.91 -15.26
CA THR A 134 -6.85 15.07 -14.25
C THR A 134 -7.84 16.19 -14.55
N ALA A 135 -7.43 17.23 -15.25
CA ALA A 135 -8.27 18.41 -15.46
C ALA A 135 -8.00 19.09 -16.78
N THR A 136 -8.95 19.93 -17.18
CA THR A 136 -8.78 20.95 -18.21
C THR A 136 -8.86 22.31 -17.55
N ASP A 137 -7.77 23.09 -17.59
CA ASP A 137 -7.84 24.52 -17.27
C ASP A 137 -8.40 25.26 -18.49
N ASN A 138 -9.59 25.84 -18.35
CA ASN A 138 -10.28 26.51 -19.44
C ASN A 138 -9.79 27.96 -19.68
N ASN A 139 -8.88 28.50 -18.84
CA ASN A 139 -8.42 29.87 -18.92
C ASN A 139 -6.90 30.05 -18.79
N PRO A 140 -6.06 29.24 -19.46
CA PRO A 140 -4.61 29.42 -19.38
C PRO A 140 -4.20 30.68 -20.15
N ARG A 141 -3.13 31.34 -19.67
CA ARG A 141 -2.53 32.48 -20.40
C ARG A 141 -1.57 32.03 -21.50
N GLN A 142 -0.85 30.93 -21.25
CA GLN A 142 0.12 30.34 -22.17
C GLN A 142 -0.18 28.84 -22.39
N ILE A 143 0.43 27.97 -21.60
CA ILE A 143 0.21 26.52 -21.65
C ILE A 143 -0.69 26.13 -20.49
N SER A 144 -1.72 25.31 -20.76
CA SER A 144 -2.57 24.70 -19.75
C SER A 144 -1.90 23.43 -19.22
N THR A 145 -1.63 23.39 -17.90
CA THR A 145 -1.18 22.16 -17.25
C THR A 145 -2.40 21.35 -16.88
N GLU A 146 -2.53 20.16 -17.48
CA GLU A 146 -3.69 19.28 -17.34
C GLU A 146 -3.34 17.94 -16.65
N HIS A 147 -2.14 17.81 -16.11
CA HIS A 147 -1.64 16.55 -15.60
C HIS A 147 -0.77 16.70 -14.37
N GLU A 148 -0.61 15.59 -13.67
CA GLU A 148 0.40 15.33 -12.66
C GLU A 148 1.15 14.05 -13.02
N TYR A 149 2.22 13.74 -12.29
CA TYR A 149 3.07 12.59 -12.54
C TYR A 149 2.97 11.57 -11.42
N ILE A 150 3.20 10.29 -11.76
CA ILE A 150 3.46 9.24 -10.79
C ILE A 150 4.75 8.55 -11.21
N LEU A 151 5.82 8.80 -10.46
CA LEU A 151 7.11 8.12 -10.69
C LEU A 151 7.05 6.70 -10.13
N CYS A 152 7.61 5.75 -10.87
CA CYS A 152 7.67 4.35 -10.48
C CYS A 152 9.09 3.82 -10.47
N TYR A 153 9.50 3.26 -9.33
CA TYR A 153 10.76 2.54 -9.16
C TYR A 153 10.53 1.17 -8.55
N CYS A 154 11.29 0.19 -9.02
CA CYS A 154 11.42 -1.09 -8.34
C CYS A 154 12.61 -1.04 -7.37
N LYS A 155 12.59 -1.87 -6.32
CA LYS A 155 13.80 -2.10 -5.53
C LYS A 155 14.87 -2.81 -6.34
N ASN A 156 14.47 -3.81 -7.12
CA ASN A 156 15.31 -4.53 -8.06
C ASN A 156 14.50 -4.92 -9.31
N LEU A 157 14.72 -4.23 -10.42
CA LEU A 157 14.00 -4.46 -11.67
C LEU A 157 14.30 -5.83 -12.28
N GLN A 158 15.46 -6.43 -12.00
CA GLN A 158 15.87 -7.70 -12.61
C GLN A 158 15.06 -8.90 -12.11
N VAL A 159 14.47 -8.80 -10.93
CA VAL A 159 13.62 -9.86 -10.35
C VAL A 159 12.13 -9.63 -10.60
N GLN A 160 11.77 -8.56 -11.30
CA GLN A 160 10.38 -8.26 -11.61
C GLN A 160 9.86 -9.18 -12.71
N GLU A 161 8.76 -9.86 -12.42
CA GLU A 161 7.96 -10.50 -13.46
C GLU A 161 7.19 -9.43 -14.27
N PRO A 162 6.81 -9.72 -15.54
CA PRO A 162 6.01 -8.80 -16.32
C PRO A 162 4.66 -8.49 -15.66
N TRP A 163 4.33 -7.21 -15.55
CA TRP A 163 3.09 -6.76 -14.91
C TRP A 163 1.91 -6.87 -15.86
N PHE A 164 0.99 -7.76 -15.52
CA PHE A 164 -0.25 -7.97 -16.25
C PHE A 164 -1.43 -7.99 -15.28
N SER A 165 -2.55 -7.44 -15.71
CA SER A 165 -3.83 -7.64 -15.04
C SER A 165 -4.84 -8.25 -16.02
N GLU A 166 -5.86 -8.89 -15.50
CA GLU A 166 -6.99 -9.35 -16.32
C GLU A 166 -7.68 -8.16 -16.97
N SER A 167 -8.02 -8.29 -18.25
CA SER A 167 -8.69 -7.20 -18.97
C SER A 167 -10.18 -7.13 -18.59
N GLU A 168 -10.58 -6.07 -17.90
CA GLU A 168 -12.01 -5.82 -17.60
C GLU A 168 -12.84 -5.63 -18.86
N LYS A 169 -12.24 -5.07 -19.92
CA LYS A 169 -12.91 -4.91 -21.21
C LYS A 169 -13.14 -6.26 -21.89
N ALA A 170 -12.17 -7.18 -21.75
CA ALA A 170 -12.35 -8.55 -22.25
C ALA A 170 -13.48 -9.28 -21.52
N LYS A 171 -13.65 -9.05 -20.19
CA LYS A 171 -14.80 -9.58 -19.43
C LYS A 171 -16.15 -9.09 -19.96
N LEU A 172 -16.23 -7.84 -20.43
CA LEU A 172 -17.46 -7.33 -21.07
C LEU A 172 -17.75 -8.07 -22.39
N ILE A 173 -16.71 -8.37 -23.18
CA ILE A 173 -16.86 -9.18 -24.41
C ILE A 173 -17.35 -10.58 -24.07
N LEU A 174 -16.76 -11.23 -23.08
CA LEU A 174 -17.19 -12.55 -22.61
C LEU A 174 -18.64 -12.55 -22.14
N LYS A 175 -19.02 -11.55 -21.34
CA LYS A 175 -20.41 -11.39 -20.90
C LYS A 175 -21.38 -11.27 -22.09
N LYS A 176 -21.02 -10.43 -23.06
CA LYS A 176 -21.82 -10.27 -24.28
C LYS A 176 -21.91 -11.56 -25.09
N TYR A 177 -20.80 -12.28 -25.24
CA TYR A 177 -20.77 -13.58 -25.90
C TYR A 177 -21.70 -14.60 -25.22
N GLU A 178 -21.74 -14.68 -23.91
CA GLU A 178 -22.64 -15.57 -23.18
C GLU A 178 -24.13 -15.18 -23.36
N GLU A 179 -24.43 -13.88 -23.47
CA GLU A 179 -25.79 -13.41 -23.82
C GLU A 179 -26.19 -13.85 -25.23
N LEU A 180 -25.29 -13.71 -26.21
CA LEU A 180 -25.53 -14.10 -27.60
C LEU A 180 -25.65 -15.62 -27.75
N LYS A 181 -24.81 -16.37 -27.03
CA LYS A 181 -24.90 -17.84 -26.99
C LYS A 181 -26.25 -18.35 -26.45
N LYS A 182 -26.81 -17.67 -25.43
CA LYS A 182 -28.16 -17.96 -24.94
C LYS A 182 -29.24 -17.65 -25.99
N LYS A 183 -29.05 -16.60 -26.81
CA LYS A 183 -30.00 -16.15 -27.84
C LYS A 183 -29.98 -17.04 -29.09
N PHE A 184 -28.80 -17.42 -29.57
CA PHE A 184 -28.61 -18.10 -30.86
C PHE A 184 -28.17 -19.57 -30.75
N GLY A 185 -27.95 -20.08 -29.54
CA GLY A 185 -27.53 -21.48 -29.32
C GLY A 185 -26.18 -21.79 -29.92
N PHE A 186 -26.15 -22.70 -30.89
CA PHE A 186 -24.92 -23.16 -31.58
C PHE A 186 -24.69 -22.47 -32.93
N ASP A 187 -25.51 -21.48 -33.30
CA ASP A 187 -25.31 -20.72 -34.55
C ASP A 187 -24.17 -19.70 -34.40
N ILE A 188 -22.95 -20.20 -34.65
CA ILE A 188 -21.70 -19.44 -34.51
C ILE A 188 -21.68 -18.22 -35.45
N ALA A 189 -22.22 -18.36 -36.67
CA ALA A 189 -22.23 -17.28 -37.65
C ALA A 189 -23.05 -16.08 -37.13
N SER A 190 -24.26 -16.35 -36.66
CA SER A 190 -25.15 -15.30 -36.08
C SER A 190 -24.53 -14.68 -34.81
N ILE A 191 -23.89 -15.48 -33.96
CA ILE A 191 -23.21 -14.98 -32.75
C ILE A 191 -22.08 -14.03 -33.16
N GLN A 192 -21.25 -14.41 -34.13
CA GLN A 192 -20.11 -13.60 -34.58
C GLN A 192 -20.57 -12.27 -35.22
N ASP A 193 -21.58 -12.29 -36.07
CA ASP A 193 -22.07 -11.09 -36.75
C ASP A 193 -22.67 -10.08 -35.74
N GLU A 194 -23.43 -10.57 -34.78
CA GLU A 194 -24.03 -9.72 -33.74
C GLU A 194 -22.94 -9.20 -32.76
N LEU A 195 -21.94 -10.03 -32.43
CA LEU A 195 -20.80 -9.60 -31.63
C LEU A 195 -20.01 -8.48 -32.32
N ARG A 196 -19.72 -8.62 -33.63
CA ARG A 196 -19.04 -7.59 -34.43
C ARG A 196 -19.83 -6.29 -34.48
N THR A 197 -21.14 -6.39 -34.61
CA THR A 197 -22.04 -5.22 -34.59
C THR A 197 -21.99 -4.51 -33.25
N TRP A 198 -22.04 -5.28 -32.15
CA TRP A 198 -21.94 -4.74 -30.81
C TRP A 198 -20.56 -4.12 -30.51
N LEU A 199 -19.46 -4.77 -30.90
CA LEU A 199 -18.10 -4.24 -30.77
C LEU A 199 -17.93 -2.91 -31.51
N LYS A 200 -18.50 -2.79 -32.72
CA LYS A 200 -18.48 -1.54 -33.49
C LYS A 200 -19.26 -0.42 -32.80
N ALA A 201 -20.42 -0.73 -32.24
CA ALA A 201 -21.25 0.24 -31.52
C ALA A 201 -20.59 0.74 -30.22
N ASN A 202 -19.78 -0.10 -29.57
CA ASN A 202 -19.10 0.20 -28.29
C ASN A 202 -17.59 0.41 -28.45
N GLY A 203 -17.11 0.75 -29.65
CA GLY A 203 -15.68 0.80 -29.99
C GLY A 203 -14.86 1.77 -29.14
N ASN A 204 -15.43 2.88 -28.68
CA ASN A 204 -14.75 3.84 -27.81
C ASN A 204 -14.51 3.26 -26.40
N GLU A 205 -15.48 2.60 -25.83
CA GLU A 205 -15.39 1.96 -24.52
C GLU A 205 -14.45 0.76 -24.55
N LEU A 206 -14.53 -0.05 -25.61
CA LEU A 206 -13.76 -1.28 -25.81
C LEU A 206 -12.43 -1.06 -26.55
N LYS A 207 -11.97 0.18 -26.65
CA LYS A 207 -10.68 0.48 -27.30
C LYS A 207 -9.55 -0.38 -26.75
N GLY A 208 -8.85 -1.09 -27.65
CA GLY A 208 -7.74 -2.01 -27.31
C GLY A 208 -8.13 -3.49 -27.29
N VAL A 209 -9.42 -3.84 -27.28
CA VAL A 209 -9.91 -5.24 -27.30
C VAL A 209 -10.93 -5.50 -28.43
N THR A 210 -11.24 -4.52 -29.25
CA THR A 210 -12.22 -4.65 -30.37
C THR A 210 -11.80 -5.64 -31.45
N HIS A 211 -10.53 -6.05 -31.47
CA HIS A 211 -10.00 -7.05 -32.40
C HIS A 211 -10.35 -8.49 -32.02
N TYR A 212 -10.94 -8.73 -30.83
CA TYR A 212 -11.51 -10.01 -30.44
C TYR A 212 -12.92 -10.14 -31.04
N ASP A 213 -12.98 -10.39 -32.33
CA ASP A 213 -14.21 -10.33 -33.14
C ASP A 213 -14.56 -11.65 -33.85
N ASN A 214 -13.75 -12.70 -33.68
CA ASN A 214 -14.03 -14.03 -34.20
C ASN A 214 -14.58 -14.93 -33.12
N VAL A 215 -15.48 -15.85 -33.54
CA VAL A 215 -16.11 -16.82 -32.64
C VAL A 215 -15.95 -18.24 -33.21
N ASP A 216 -15.70 -19.21 -32.37
CA ASP A 216 -15.77 -20.63 -32.68
C ASP A 216 -16.51 -21.39 -31.58
N ASN A 217 -16.52 -22.71 -31.65
CA ASN A 217 -17.19 -23.59 -30.66
C ASN A 217 -16.64 -23.43 -29.23
N LYS A 218 -15.42 -22.90 -29.06
CA LYS A 218 -14.77 -22.71 -27.77
C LYS A 218 -14.99 -21.33 -27.20
N GLY A 219 -15.26 -20.32 -28.03
CA GLY A 219 -15.47 -18.95 -27.55
C GLY A 219 -14.94 -17.88 -28.51
N VAL A 220 -14.71 -16.70 -27.95
CA VAL A 220 -14.26 -15.53 -28.69
C VAL A 220 -12.74 -15.51 -28.80
N PHE A 221 -12.24 -15.15 -29.97
CA PHE A 221 -10.80 -15.04 -30.21
C PHE A 221 -10.46 -13.96 -31.25
N HIS A 222 -9.18 -13.63 -31.36
CA HIS A 222 -8.65 -12.91 -32.50
C HIS A 222 -7.55 -13.72 -33.20
N ASP A 223 -7.33 -13.45 -34.47
CA ASP A 223 -6.26 -14.04 -35.26
C ASP A 223 -4.93 -13.38 -34.90
N GLY A 224 -3.97 -14.17 -34.45
CA GLY A 224 -2.63 -13.72 -34.11
C GLY A 224 -1.66 -13.88 -35.28
N ASP A 225 -0.49 -13.26 -35.19
CA ASP A 225 0.59 -13.44 -36.14
C ASP A 225 1.39 -14.71 -35.82
N ILE A 226 1.54 -15.57 -36.84
CA ILE A 226 2.29 -16.82 -36.77
C ILE A 226 3.76 -16.65 -37.16
N ALA A 227 4.09 -15.57 -37.89
CA ALA A 227 5.45 -15.31 -38.37
C ALA A 227 6.36 -14.84 -37.23
N ASN A 228 7.63 -15.21 -37.26
CA ASN A 228 8.62 -14.64 -36.37
C ASN A 228 8.83 -13.15 -36.64
N THR A 229 9.18 -12.38 -35.63
CA THR A 229 9.39 -10.91 -35.78
C THR A 229 10.63 -10.59 -36.59
N THR A 230 11.68 -11.42 -36.48
CA THR A 230 12.96 -11.30 -37.17
C THR A 230 13.24 -12.56 -37.99
N PHE A 231 14.20 -12.50 -38.94
CA PHE A 231 14.67 -13.70 -39.61
C PHE A 231 15.31 -14.66 -38.62
N GLY A 232 15.18 -16.00 -38.88
CA GLY A 232 15.70 -17.06 -38.01
C GLY A 232 14.62 -17.81 -37.23
N GLY A 233 13.34 -17.62 -37.53
CA GLY A 233 12.24 -18.41 -37.02
C GLY A 233 12.30 -19.88 -37.48
N TYR A 234 11.46 -20.71 -36.86
CA TYR A 234 11.42 -22.16 -37.13
C TYR A 234 10.87 -22.45 -38.52
N LYS A 235 11.44 -23.45 -39.18
CA LYS A 235 11.00 -23.93 -40.50
C LYS A 235 10.68 -25.43 -40.38
N TYR A 236 9.44 -25.78 -40.57
CA TYR A 236 8.91 -27.15 -40.56
C TYR A 236 7.58 -27.19 -41.31
N ASP A 237 7.15 -28.37 -41.75
CA ASP A 237 5.89 -28.54 -42.43
C ASP A 237 4.73 -28.64 -41.43
N VAL A 238 3.65 -27.89 -41.71
CA VAL A 238 2.33 -28.03 -41.05
C VAL A 238 1.37 -28.50 -42.14
N ILE A 239 0.72 -29.64 -41.97
CA ILE A 239 -0.15 -30.26 -42.97
C ILE A 239 -1.56 -29.66 -42.83
N HIS A 240 -2.10 -29.15 -43.92
CA HIS A 240 -3.45 -28.63 -43.99
C HIS A 240 -4.49 -29.73 -43.74
N PRO A 241 -5.46 -29.57 -42.87
CA PRO A 241 -6.38 -30.62 -42.46
C PRO A 241 -7.28 -31.14 -43.58
N ILE A 242 -7.61 -30.31 -44.57
CA ILE A 242 -8.50 -30.63 -45.71
C ILE A 242 -7.69 -31.07 -46.91
N THR A 243 -6.77 -30.23 -47.39
CA THR A 243 -6.03 -30.47 -48.66
C THR A 243 -4.92 -31.50 -48.52
N LYS A 244 -4.52 -31.83 -47.28
CA LYS A 244 -3.43 -32.76 -46.92
C LYS A 244 -2.06 -32.37 -47.48
N LYS A 245 -1.88 -31.09 -47.89
CA LYS A 245 -0.60 -30.55 -48.37
C LYS A 245 0.06 -29.70 -47.30
N PRO A 246 1.38 -29.46 -47.40
CA PRO A 246 2.08 -28.53 -46.50
C PRO A 246 1.57 -27.09 -46.64
N CYS A 247 1.23 -26.48 -45.51
CA CYS A 247 0.85 -25.06 -45.46
C CYS A 247 2.03 -24.15 -45.73
N LYS A 248 1.73 -22.95 -46.21
CA LYS A 248 2.71 -21.89 -46.47
C LYS A 248 3.50 -21.58 -45.21
N VAL A 249 4.83 -21.68 -45.29
CA VAL A 249 5.75 -21.26 -44.23
C VAL A 249 6.01 -19.75 -44.35
N PRO A 250 5.94 -18.96 -43.25
CA PRO A 250 6.28 -17.55 -43.29
C PRO A 250 7.74 -17.34 -43.76
N GLU A 251 8.01 -16.27 -44.49
CA GLU A 251 9.35 -15.93 -44.98
C GLU A 251 10.40 -15.88 -43.86
N LYS A 252 10.03 -15.29 -42.72
CA LYS A 252 10.87 -15.20 -41.50
C LYS A 252 10.85 -16.46 -40.62
N GLY A 253 10.12 -17.50 -41.03
CA GLY A 253 9.86 -18.71 -40.27
C GLY A 253 8.73 -18.56 -39.26
N PHE A 254 8.30 -19.68 -38.67
CA PHE A 254 7.31 -19.70 -37.63
C PHE A 254 7.87 -19.16 -36.30
N ARG A 255 7.01 -18.52 -35.52
CA ARG A 255 7.35 -17.99 -34.20
C ARG A 255 7.55 -19.11 -33.16
N PHE A 256 6.80 -20.20 -33.29
CA PHE A 256 6.73 -21.27 -32.31
C PHE A 256 7.55 -22.48 -32.78
N PRO A 257 8.18 -23.23 -31.85
CA PRO A 257 8.78 -24.52 -32.17
C PRO A 257 7.70 -25.55 -32.57
N LYS A 258 8.11 -26.61 -33.28
CA LYS A 258 7.16 -27.59 -33.81
C LYS A 258 6.30 -28.25 -32.72
N THR A 259 6.87 -28.53 -31.56
CA THR A 259 6.14 -29.12 -30.42
C THR A 259 4.97 -28.24 -29.99
N THR A 260 5.21 -26.93 -29.82
CA THR A 260 4.15 -25.97 -29.47
C THR A 260 3.10 -25.84 -30.57
N MET A 261 3.53 -25.87 -31.84
CA MET A 261 2.62 -25.84 -32.97
C MET A 261 1.70 -27.06 -32.98
N ASP A 262 2.26 -28.27 -32.77
CA ASP A 262 1.50 -29.50 -32.74
C ASP A 262 0.48 -29.51 -31.58
N GLU A 263 0.86 -28.97 -30.42
CA GLU A 263 -0.06 -28.77 -29.29
C GLU A 263 -1.20 -27.78 -29.60
N MET A 264 -0.89 -26.68 -30.28
CA MET A 264 -1.90 -25.68 -30.68
C MET A 264 -2.88 -26.25 -31.71
N ILE A 265 -2.38 -27.07 -32.64
CA ILE A 265 -3.22 -27.79 -33.62
C ILE A 265 -4.13 -28.78 -32.90
N ALA A 266 -3.57 -29.58 -31.99
CA ALA A 266 -4.33 -30.56 -31.22
C ALA A 266 -5.43 -29.93 -30.35
N LYS A 267 -5.18 -28.69 -29.87
CA LYS A 267 -6.13 -27.88 -29.12
C LYS A 267 -7.06 -27.03 -30.01
N ASP A 268 -7.06 -27.21 -31.34
CA ASP A 268 -7.82 -26.37 -32.26
C ASP A 268 -7.61 -24.87 -32.03
N ASP A 269 -6.37 -24.46 -31.73
CA ASP A 269 -5.98 -23.07 -31.53
C ASP A 269 -5.21 -22.49 -32.73
N ILE A 270 -5.25 -23.18 -33.87
CA ILE A 270 -4.77 -22.72 -35.17
C ILE A 270 -5.96 -22.54 -36.13
N MET A 271 -6.02 -21.41 -36.75
CA MET A 271 -6.93 -21.12 -37.84
C MET A 271 -6.23 -21.44 -39.17
N PHE A 272 -6.75 -22.42 -39.89
CA PHE A 272 -6.34 -22.76 -41.26
C PHE A 272 -7.14 -21.90 -42.24
N GLY A 273 -6.54 -21.57 -43.38
CA GLY A 273 -7.25 -20.95 -44.47
C GLY A 273 -8.16 -21.94 -45.23
N GLU A 274 -8.69 -21.50 -46.38
CA GLU A 274 -9.45 -22.40 -47.24
C GLU A 274 -8.56 -23.49 -47.86
N ASP A 275 -7.30 -23.14 -48.06
CA ASP A 275 -6.29 -24.03 -48.64
C ASP A 275 -4.89 -23.82 -48.00
N GLU A 276 -3.91 -24.60 -48.45
CA GLU A 276 -2.52 -24.60 -47.96
C GLU A 276 -1.74 -23.31 -48.35
N THR A 277 -2.23 -22.49 -49.27
CA THR A 277 -1.55 -21.29 -49.75
C THR A 277 -1.80 -20.10 -48.82
N THR A 278 -2.87 -20.17 -48.03
CA THR A 278 -3.19 -19.17 -47.02
C THR A 278 -2.35 -19.41 -45.75
N LEU A 279 -1.74 -18.32 -45.26
CA LEU A 279 -0.94 -18.42 -44.04
C LEU A 279 -1.84 -18.76 -42.82
N ILE A 280 -1.47 -19.81 -42.12
CA ILE A 280 -2.15 -20.19 -40.87
C ILE A 280 -1.97 -19.11 -39.82
N LYS A 281 -2.93 -19.02 -38.88
CA LYS A 281 -2.92 -18.02 -37.80
C LYS A 281 -3.25 -18.65 -36.46
N PRO A 282 -2.57 -18.28 -35.37
CA PRO A 282 -2.96 -18.73 -34.04
C PRO A 282 -4.22 -18.02 -33.57
N LYS A 283 -5.12 -18.74 -32.93
CA LYS A 283 -6.30 -18.19 -32.24
C LYS A 283 -5.88 -17.70 -30.85
N LYS A 284 -5.94 -16.40 -30.61
CA LYS A 284 -5.71 -15.85 -29.28
C LYS A 284 -7.05 -15.63 -28.60
N ARG A 285 -7.30 -16.37 -27.54
CA ARG A 285 -8.56 -16.37 -26.82
C ARG A 285 -8.75 -15.10 -25.98
N VAL A 286 -9.98 -14.53 -25.96
CA VAL A 286 -10.29 -13.32 -25.22
C VAL A 286 -10.16 -13.50 -23.71
N GLU A 287 -10.41 -14.69 -23.16
CA GLU A 287 -10.21 -15.01 -21.74
C GLU A 287 -8.77 -14.87 -21.28
N ASN A 288 -7.80 -14.96 -22.20
CA ASN A 288 -6.38 -14.76 -21.93
C ASN A 288 -5.91 -13.31 -22.18
N ALA A 289 -6.84 -12.40 -22.49
CA ALA A 289 -6.51 -11.01 -22.72
C ALA A 289 -6.02 -10.35 -21.43
N LYS A 290 -4.84 -9.75 -21.51
CA LYS A 290 -4.20 -9.07 -20.39
C LYS A 290 -4.04 -7.59 -20.70
N ASP A 291 -4.34 -6.77 -19.71
CA ASP A 291 -4.06 -5.34 -19.76
C ASP A 291 -2.63 -5.07 -19.27
N LEU A 292 -2.03 -4.02 -19.85
CA LEU A 292 -0.72 -3.50 -19.45
C LEU A 292 -0.92 -2.17 -18.74
N LEU A 293 -0.06 -1.88 -17.78
CA LEU A 293 -0.01 -0.55 -17.18
C LEU A 293 0.51 0.45 -18.22
N ARG A 294 -0.30 1.47 -18.53
CA ARG A 294 0.03 2.49 -19.54
C ARG A 294 0.59 3.73 -18.85
N THR A 295 1.49 4.41 -19.53
CA THR A 295 2.12 5.66 -19.04
C THR A 295 1.18 6.87 -19.09
N VAL A 296 0.03 6.81 -19.74
CA VAL A 296 -0.98 7.86 -19.75
C VAL A 296 -2.28 7.29 -19.20
N ILE A 297 -2.76 7.88 -18.13
CA ILE A 297 -4.04 7.56 -17.50
C ILE A 297 -4.88 8.83 -17.50
N TYR A 298 -6.12 8.73 -17.98
CA TYR A 298 -7.10 9.79 -17.87
C TYR A 298 -8.05 9.49 -16.70
N GLU A 299 -8.26 10.49 -15.86
CA GLU A 299 -9.27 10.47 -14.77
C GLU A 299 -9.83 11.89 -14.61
N ASP A 300 -11.15 12.03 -14.63
CA ASP A 300 -11.77 13.31 -14.27
C ASP A 300 -11.52 13.62 -12.79
N GLY A 301 -10.71 14.64 -12.49
CA GLY A 301 -10.34 15.02 -11.12
C GLY A 301 -11.54 15.36 -10.22
N ARG A 302 -12.70 15.70 -10.80
CA ARG A 302 -13.95 15.91 -10.06
C ARG A 302 -14.59 14.60 -9.61
N SER A 303 -14.29 13.48 -10.25
CA SER A 303 -14.87 12.18 -9.90
C SER A 303 -14.40 11.70 -8.53
N SER A 304 -13.12 11.86 -8.22
CA SER A 304 -12.53 11.51 -6.93
C SER A 304 -13.09 12.37 -5.79
N THR A 305 -13.22 13.68 -6.00
CA THR A 305 -13.83 14.60 -5.03
C THR A 305 -15.29 14.24 -4.76
N LYS A 306 -16.08 13.99 -5.82
CA LYS A 306 -17.49 13.59 -5.67
C LYS A 306 -17.63 12.25 -4.94
N ALA A 307 -16.78 11.27 -5.25
CA ALA A 307 -16.80 9.97 -4.58
C ALA A 307 -16.47 10.11 -3.09
N PHE A 308 -15.46 10.93 -2.75
CA PHE A 308 -15.12 11.24 -1.37
C PHE A 308 -16.24 11.97 -0.64
N GLU A 309 -16.83 13.01 -1.23
CA GLU A 309 -17.93 13.77 -0.66
C GLU A 309 -19.19 12.92 -0.44
N ALA A 310 -19.47 11.99 -1.33
CA ALA A 310 -20.60 11.05 -1.18
C ALA A 310 -20.40 10.06 -0.01
N LEU A 311 -19.15 9.76 0.33
CA LEU A 311 -18.81 8.86 1.43
C LEU A 311 -18.72 9.62 2.77
N MET A 312 -18.16 10.82 2.75
CA MET A 312 -17.79 11.59 3.94
C MET A 312 -18.72 12.80 4.17
N ALA A 313 -18.29 13.95 3.71
CA ALA A 313 -19.01 15.21 3.69
C ALA A 313 -18.37 16.16 2.66
N ARG A 314 -19.11 17.22 2.32
CA ARG A 314 -18.70 18.17 1.29
C ARG A 314 -17.61 19.13 1.80
N ASP A 315 -16.59 19.37 0.97
CA ASP A 315 -15.52 20.36 1.19
C ASP A 315 -14.77 20.20 2.52
N ILE A 316 -14.59 18.96 3.04
CA ILE A 316 -13.84 18.69 4.28
C ILE A 316 -12.39 18.28 4.06
N PHE A 317 -12.01 17.96 2.82
CA PHE A 317 -10.66 17.59 2.44
C PHE A 317 -10.40 18.05 1.01
N GLN A 318 -9.16 18.52 0.74
CA GLN A 318 -8.78 18.99 -0.58
C GLN A 318 -8.11 17.87 -1.37
N ASN A 319 -8.47 17.75 -2.65
CA ASN A 319 -7.82 16.88 -3.63
C ASN A 319 -7.62 15.42 -3.16
N PRO A 320 -8.67 14.71 -2.69
CA PRO A 320 -8.52 13.30 -2.35
C PRO A 320 -8.12 12.50 -3.58
N LYS A 321 -7.10 11.63 -3.45
CA LYS A 321 -6.64 10.80 -4.58
C LYS A 321 -7.73 9.80 -5.01
N SER A 322 -7.76 9.53 -6.32
CA SER A 322 -8.72 8.63 -6.92
C SER A 322 -8.45 7.17 -6.58
N THR A 323 -9.39 6.50 -5.93
CA THR A 323 -9.32 5.06 -5.68
C THR A 323 -9.34 4.23 -6.96
N THR A 324 -9.92 4.77 -8.05
CA THR A 324 -9.89 4.15 -9.39
C THR A 324 -8.46 4.10 -9.95
N VAL A 325 -7.72 5.23 -9.88
CA VAL A 325 -6.32 5.29 -10.33
C VAL A 325 -5.44 4.42 -9.45
N LEU A 326 -5.56 4.55 -8.12
CA LEU A 326 -4.81 3.72 -7.17
C LEU A 326 -5.11 2.23 -7.38
N GLY A 327 -6.38 1.87 -7.56
CA GLY A 327 -6.79 0.50 -7.84
C GLY A 327 -6.17 -0.08 -9.11
N ARG A 328 -6.00 0.74 -10.14
CA ARG A 328 -5.26 0.34 -11.34
C ARG A 328 -3.80 0.04 -11.01
N LEU A 329 -3.09 0.95 -10.33
CA LEU A 329 -1.68 0.76 -10.00
C LEU A 329 -1.48 -0.48 -9.11
N PHE A 330 -2.28 -0.58 -8.04
CA PHE A 330 -2.17 -1.66 -7.05
C PHE A 330 -2.42 -3.03 -7.68
N ASN A 331 -3.44 -3.15 -8.54
CA ASN A 331 -3.82 -4.41 -9.18
C ASN A 331 -2.73 -5.03 -10.07
N PHE A 332 -1.75 -4.25 -10.52
CA PHE A 332 -0.61 -4.76 -11.30
C PHE A 332 0.52 -5.30 -10.43
N ILE A 333 0.58 -4.91 -9.15
CA ILE A 333 1.74 -5.11 -8.29
C ILE A 333 1.43 -6.08 -7.15
N VAL A 334 0.29 -5.86 -6.46
CA VAL A 334 0.00 -6.61 -5.24
C VAL A 334 -0.79 -7.88 -5.51
N SER A 335 -0.50 -8.88 -4.73
CA SER A 335 -1.16 -10.18 -4.71
C SER A 335 -1.66 -10.53 -3.31
N GLU A 336 -2.15 -11.74 -3.11
CA GLU A 336 -2.66 -12.22 -1.83
C GLU A 336 -1.61 -12.10 -0.72
N ASN A 337 -2.02 -11.55 0.44
CA ASN A 337 -1.22 -11.35 1.65
C ASN A 337 -0.09 -10.30 1.57
N ASP A 338 0.03 -9.55 0.49
CA ASP A 338 1.01 -8.48 0.38
C ASP A 338 0.68 -7.29 1.31
N ILE A 339 1.72 -6.51 1.65
CA ILE A 339 1.60 -5.28 2.45
C ILE A 339 1.77 -4.07 1.54
N VAL A 340 0.80 -3.15 1.62
CA VAL A 340 0.85 -1.82 1.01
C VAL A 340 1.12 -0.80 2.11
N LEU A 341 2.16 0.02 1.94
CA LEU A 341 2.52 1.10 2.85
C LEU A 341 2.25 2.46 2.18
N ASP A 342 1.59 3.36 2.91
CA ASP A 342 1.41 4.76 2.52
C ASP A 342 1.74 5.65 3.72
N PHE A 343 2.88 6.34 3.66
CA PHE A 343 3.36 7.18 4.76
C PHE A 343 3.13 8.68 4.54
N PHE A 344 2.28 9.04 3.56
CA PHE A 344 1.63 10.33 3.39
C PHE A 344 0.13 10.12 3.15
N SER A 345 -0.52 9.39 4.07
CA SER A 345 -1.82 8.77 3.80
C SER A 345 -2.99 9.75 3.63
N GLY A 346 -2.84 10.99 4.08
CA GLY A 346 -3.84 12.03 3.93
C GLY A 346 -5.24 11.58 4.37
N SER A 347 -6.17 11.52 3.43
CA SER A 347 -7.54 11.08 3.69
C SER A 347 -7.74 9.55 3.70
N GLY A 348 -6.68 8.73 3.55
CA GLY A 348 -6.78 7.27 3.59
C GLY A 348 -7.27 6.61 2.30
N SER A 349 -7.02 7.21 1.13
CA SER A 349 -7.42 6.67 -0.18
C SER A 349 -6.83 5.29 -0.46
N SER A 350 -5.58 5.05 -0.03
CA SER A 350 -4.88 3.77 -0.21
C SER A 350 -5.56 2.64 0.56
N ALA A 351 -6.06 2.89 1.77
CA ALA A 351 -6.79 1.89 2.55
C ALA A 351 -8.13 1.50 1.90
N GLU A 352 -8.90 2.50 1.45
CA GLU A 352 -10.14 2.24 0.71
C GLU A 352 -9.87 1.40 -0.53
N THR A 353 -8.81 1.72 -1.28
CA THR A 353 -8.39 0.98 -2.47
C THR A 353 -8.04 -0.48 -2.15
N VAL A 354 -7.26 -0.73 -1.10
CA VAL A 354 -6.92 -2.09 -0.66
C VAL A 354 -8.17 -2.88 -0.29
N MET A 355 -9.10 -2.29 0.47
CA MET A 355 -10.35 -2.96 0.82
C MET A 355 -11.22 -3.29 -0.41
N GLN A 356 -11.26 -2.39 -1.41
CA GLN A 356 -11.96 -2.64 -2.68
C GLN A 356 -11.33 -3.81 -3.45
N LEU A 357 -10.00 -3.89 -3.52
CA LEU A 357 -9.29 -5.00 -4.17
C LEU A 357 -9.52 -6.32 -3.43
N ASN A 358 -9.43 -6.32 -2.10
CA ASN A 358 -9.74 -7.51 -1.29
C ASN A 358 -11.16 -8.02 -1.50
N ALA A 359 -12.14 -7.11 -1.60
CA ALA A 359 -13.52 -7.47 -1.89
C ALA A 359 -13.69 -8.06 -3.30
N LYS A 360 -13.01 -7.46 -4.29
CA LYS A 360 -13.11 -7.85 -5.70
C LYS A 360 -12.44 -9.20 -5.98
N TYR A 361 -11.23 -9.40 -5.46
CA TYR A 361 -10.37 -10.55 -5.78
C TYR A 361 -10.35 -11.62 -4.68
N LYS A 362 -11.06 -11.39 -3.55
CA LYS A 362 -11.05 -12.24 -2.35
C LYS A 362 -9.65 -12.43 -1.78
N SER A 363 -8.81 -11.41 -1.89
CA SER A 363 -7.45 -11.36 -1.37
C SER A 363 -7.43 -10.85 0.08
N ASN A 364 -6.26 -10.92 0.71
CA ASN A 364 -6.04 -10.49 2.09
C ASN A 364 -4.85 -9.51 2.16
N ILE A 365 -4.78 -8.59 1.19
CA ILE A 365 -3.78 -7.53 1.17
C ILE A 365 -3.95 -6.69 2.43
N LYS A 366 -2.83 -6.33 3.07
CA LYS A 366 -2.80 -5.50 4.27
C LYS A 366 -2.33 -4.09 3.92
N PHE A 367 -2.84 -3.11 4.65
CA PHE A 367 -2.33 -1.75 4.55
C PHE A 367 -1.71 -1.28 5.87
N ILE A 368 -0.67 -0.46 5.74
CA ILE A 368 -0.07 0.33 6.80
C ILE A 368 -0.14 1.78 6.35
N LEU A 369 -0.90 2.60 7.06
CA LEU A 369 -1.00 4.04 6.79
C LEU A 369 -0.30 4.81 7.89
N VAL A 370 0.45 5.84 7.51
CA VAL A 370 1.08 6.77 8.44
C VAL A 370 0.63 8.18 8.11
N GLN A 371 0.22 8.94 9.14
CA GLN A 371 -0.20 10.32 9.01
C GLN A 371 0.22 11.13 10.23
N ILE A 372 0.80 12.30 9.98
CA ILE A 372 1.05 13.26 11.05
C ILE A 372 -0.27 13.80 11.62
N GLN A 373 -0.32 14.01 12.93
CA GLN A 373 -1.45 14.65 13.58
C GLN A 373 -1.45 16.16 13.29
N GLU A 374 -2.06 16.57 12.19
CA GLU A 374 -2.28 17.97 11.90
C GLU A 374 -3.51 18.46 12.64
N ASP A 375 -3.34 19.48 13.46
CA ASP A 375 -4.39 20.13 14.26
C ASP A 375 -5.16 21.14 13.38
N LEU A 376 -6.42 20.84 13.11
CA LEU A 376 -7.26 21.66 12.23
C LEU A 376 -7.64 23.01 12.85
N ASP A 377 -7.63 23.17 14.18
CA ASP A 377 -7.86 24.46 14.83
C ASP A 377 -6.69 25.42 14.54
N LYS A 378 -5.44 24.93 14.61
CA LYS A 378 -4.25 25.70 14.21
C LYS A 378 -4.26 26.02 12.72
N VAL A 379 -4.65 25.08 11.88
CA VAL A 379 -4.82 25.33 10.43
C VAL A 379 -5.86 26.42 10.19
N LEU A 380 -6.98 26.40 10.90
CA LEU A 380 -8.03 27.41 10.78
C LEU A 380 -7.56 28.81 11.13
N GLU A 381 -6.66 28.96 12.11
CA GLU A 381 -6.08 30.26 12.52
C GLU A 381 -5.18 30.85 11.44
N THR A 382 -4.39 30.01 10.77
CA THR A 382 -3.34 30.46 9.82
C THR A 382 -3.78 30.44 8.35
N ALA A 383 -4.71 29.57 8.00
CA ALA A 383 -5.18 29.40 6.63
C ALA A 383 -6.02 30.57 6.10
N LYS A 384 -5.99 30.77 4.79
CA LYS A 384 -6.75 31.81 4.07
C LYS A 384 -7.71 31.17 3.06
N ASP A 385 -8.71 31.91 2.66
CA ASP A 385 -9.63 31.61 1.57
C ASP A 385 -10.22 30.19 1.62
N LYS A 386 -9.97 29.41 0.56
CA LYS A 386 -10.50 28.05 0.41
C LYS A 386 -10.01 27.10 1.49
N ALA A 387 -8.73 27.18 1.88
CA ALA A 387 -8.15 26.31 2.91
C ALA A 387 -8.82 26.54 4.27
N LYS A 388 -9.07 27.81 4.63
CA LYS A 388 -9.80 28.18 5.85
C LYS A 388 -11.21 27.60 5.87
N LYS A 389 -11.93 27.71 4.74
CA LYS A 389 -13.28 27.13 4.61
C LYS A 389 -13.26 25.61 4.76
N THR A 390 -12.29 24.95 4.14
CA THR A 390 -12.16 23.49 4.24
C THR A 390 -11.88 23.05 5.68
N ALA A 391 -10.96 23.73 6.40
CA ALA A 391 -10.67 23.45 7.80
C ALA A 391 -11.92 23.62 8.68
N GLN A 392 -12.68 24.72 8.50
CA GLN A 392 -13.92 24.94 9.25
C GLN A 392 -14.97 23.85 8.98
N ASN A 393 -15.14 23.44 7.73
CA ASN A 393 -16.07 22.37 7.39
C ASN A 393 -15.63 21.03 7.99
N ALA A 394 -14.33 20.75 7.99
CA ALA A 394 -13.76 19.55 8.60
C ALA A 394 -13.99 19.52 10.12
N ILE A 395 -13.75 20.64 10.82
CA ILE A 395 -14.03 20.77 12.25
C ILE A 395 -15.53 20.53 12.52
N ASN A 396 -16.43 21.22 11.81
CA ASN A 396 -17.87 21.02 11.98
C ASN A 396 -18.30 19.58 11.74
N PHE A 397 -17.68 18.90 10.77
CA PHE A 397 -17.95 17.49 10.50
C PHE A 397 -17.47 16.61 11.68
N LEU A 398 -16.25 16.83 12.17
CA LEU A 398 -15.68 16.06 13.29
C LEU A 398 -16.48 16.27 14.58
N ASP A 399 -16.93 17.51 14.86
CA ASP A 399 -17.84 17.82 15.96
C ASP A 399 -19.14 17.01 15.86
N SER A 400 -19.71 16.92 14.66
CA SER A 400 -20.97 16.18 14.43
C SER A 400 -20.87 14.68 14.74
N ILE A 401 -19.66 14.13 14.74
CA ILE A 401 -19.37 12.71 15.04
C ILE A 401 -18.60 12.54 16.36
N GLY A 402 -18.38 13.62 17.12
CA GLY A 402 -17.71 13.59 18.44
C GLY A 402 -16.23 13.15 18.35
N LYS A 403 -15.48 13.64 17.37
CA LYS A 403 -14.07 13.34 17.15
C LYS A 403 -13.18 14.54 17.33
N ALA A 404 -11.90 14.30 17.64
CA ALA A 404 -10.89 15.35 17.75
C ALA A 404 -10.65 16.04 16.39
N HIS A 405 -10.29 17.32 16.43
CA HIS A 405 -10.08 18.15 15.23
C HIS A 405 -8.72 17.89 14.58
N THR A 406 -8.50 16.65 14.12
CA THR A 406 -7.26 16.28 13.43
C THR A 406 -7.53 15.66 12.08
N ILE A 407 -6.57 15.83 11.14
CA ILE A 407 -6.64 15.21 9.82
C ILE A 407 -6.69 13.67 9.91
N CYS A 408 -6.06 13.10 10.94
CA CYS A 408 -6.08 11.66 11.21
C CYS A 408 -7.49 11.12 11.45
N GLU A 409 -8.36 11.89 12.14
CA GLU A 409 -9.75 11.46 12.37
C GLU A 409 -10.56 11.43 11.07
N ILE A 410 -10.27 12.33 10.11
CA ILE A 410 -10.88 12.29 8.77
C ILE A 410 -10.48 11.00 8.04
N GLY A 411 -9.18 10.66 8.04
CA GLY A 411 -8.68 9.44 7.41
C GLY A 411 -9.27 8.17 8.04
N LYS A 412 -9.27 8.08 9.37
CA LYS A 412 -9.85 6.94 10.10
C LYS A 412 -11.35 6.80 9.84
N GLU A 413 -12.09 7.90 9.79
CA GLU A 413 -13.53 7.86 9.52
C GLU A 413 -13.82 7.43 8.07
N ARG A 414 -13.03 7.90 7.10
CA ARG A 414 -13.12 7.42 5.72
C ARG A 414 -12.93 5.91 5.62
N ILE A 415 -11.92 5.36 6.28
CA ILE A 415 -11.67 3.92 6.27
C ILE A 415 -12.87 3.15 6.84
N ARG A 416 -13.46 3.61 7.95
CA ARG A 416 -14.65 2.98 8.56
C ARG A 416 -15.84 3.00 7.62
N ARG A 417 -16.15 4.16 7.03
CA ARG A 417 -17.29 4.31 6.10
C ARG A 417 -17.10 3.54 4.80
N ALA A 418 -15.89 3.57 4.24
CA ALA A 418 -15.54 2.78 3.06
C ALA A 418 -15.72 1.28 3.31
N GLY A 419 -15.20 0.78 4.43
CA GLY A 419 -15.36 -0.62 4.82
C GLY A 419 -16.84 -1.02 5.00
N ALA A 420 -17.62 -0.18 5.67
CA ALA A 420 -19.05 -0.41 5.84
C ALA A 420 -19.81 -0.41 4.50
N LYS A 421 -19.50 0.54 3.61
CA LYS A 421 -20.10 0.63 2.27
C LYS A 421 -19.77 -0.60 1.42
N ILE A 422 -18.50 -1.01 1.37
CA ILE A 422 -18.07 -2.20 0.59
C ILE A 422 -18.81 -3.46 1.07
N LYS A 423 -18.98 -3.63 2.38
CA LYS A 423 -19.75 -4.75 2.94
C LYS A 423 -21.25 -4.67 2.60
N ALA A 424 -21.82 -3.47 2.62
CA ALA A 424 -23.23 -3.25 2.27
C ALA A 424 -23.51 -3.48 0.78
N ASP A 425 -22.59 -3.05 -0.10
CA ASP A 425 -22.73 -3.18 -1.56
C ASP A 425 -22.62 -4.65 -2.03
N SER A 426 -21.94 -5.52 -1.29
CA SER A 426 -21.70 -6.92 -1.67
C SER A 426 -21.75 -7.89 -0.47
N PRO A 427 -22.84 -7.98 0.28
CA PRO A 427 -22.89 -8.67 1.57
C PRO A 427 -22.59 -10.17 1.50
N LEU A 428 -22.88 -10.82 0.38
CA LEU A 428 -22.64 -12.27 0.20
C LEU A 428 -21.16 -12.62 -0.03
N THR A 429 -20.39 -11.72 -0.64
CA THR A 429 -19.00 -11.97 -1.01
C THR A 429 -17.98 -11.37 -0.05
N THR A 430 -18.43 -10.46 0.84
CA THR A 430 -17.58 -9.68 1.74
C THR A 430 -17.70 -10.06 3.22
N GLN A 431 -18.34 -11.20 3.53
CA GLN A 431 -18.56 -11.66 4.93
C GLN A 431 -17.23 -11.80 5.70
N HIS A 432 -16.17 -12.25 5.03
CA HIS A 432 -14.84 -12.46 5.61
C HIS A 432 -13.88 -11.30 5.36
N LEU A 433 -14.35 -10.20 4.74
CA LEU A 433 -13.50 -9.05 4.45
C LEU A 433 -13.05 -8.37 5.74
N ASP A 434 -11.73 -8.32 5.96
CA ASP A 434 -11.12 -7.57 7.05
C ASP A 434 -11.11 -6.07 6.71
N THR A 435 -12.04 -5.33 7.31
CA THR A 435 -12.13 -3.85 7.23
C THR A 435 -11.65 -3.17 8.50
N GLY A 436 -11.18 -3.96 9.48
CA GLY A 436 -10.65 -3.48 10.73
C GLY A 436 -9.22 -2.96 10.58
N PHE A 437 -8.86 -2.02 11.44
CA PHE A 437 -7.50 -1.53 11.55
C PHE A 437 -7.18 -1.15 12.99
N ARG A 438 -5.92 -1.31 13.36
CA ARG A 438 -5.38 -0.91 14.66
C ARG A 438 -4.86 0.51 14.52
N VAL A 439 -5.18 1.36 15.49
CA VAL A 439 -4.66 2.72 15.58
C VAL A 439 -3.53 2.73 16.60
N LEU A 440 -2.36 3.17 16.17
CA LEU A 440 -1.18 3.38 17.02
C LEU A 440 -0.78 4.86 16.94
N LYS A 441 -0.21 5.37 18.01
CA LYS A 441 0.34 6.73 18.07
C LYS A 441 1.82 6.63 18.39
N LEU A 442 2.63 7.35 17.62
CA LEU A 442 4.03 7.54 17.95
C LEU A 442 4.12 8.49 19.15
N ASP A 443 4.88 8.10 20.15
CA ASP A 443 5.16 8.89 21.34
C ASP A 443 6.62 8.64 21.75
N SER A 444 7.06 9.34 22.80
CA SER A 444 8.35 9.10 23.44
C SER A 444 8.43 7.69 24.02
N SER A 445 9.64 7.20 24.26
CA SER A 445 9.87 5.90 24.92
C SER A 445 8.97 5.73 26.16
N ASN A 446 8.47 4.50 26.36
CA ASN A 446 7.68 4.16 27.56
C ASN A 446 8.53 4.18 28.83
N MET A 447 9.86 4.15 28.69
CA MET A 447 10.78 4.16 29.81
C MET A 447 11.11 5.58 30.28
N LYS A 448 11.33 5.75 31.57
CA LYS A 448 11.85 6.99 32.15
C LYS A 448 13.26 7.23 31.65
N GLU A 449 13.60 8.48 31.32
CA GLU A 449 14.96 8.84 31.03
C GLU A 449 15.77 8.81 32.32
N VAL A 450 16.82 7.99 32.31
CA VAL A 450 17.68 7.83 33.48
C VAL A 450 19.01 8.52 33.23
N PHE A 451 19.12 9.78 33.66
CA PHE A 451 20.38 10.51 33.74
C PHE A 451 20.94 10.37 35.13
N TYR A 452 21.91 9.49 35.32
CA TYR A 452 22.62 9.39 36.59
C TYR A 452 23.83 10.32 36.60
N SER A 453 23.76 11.39 37.39
CA SER A 453 24.97 11.99 37.97
C SER A 453 25.23 11.28 39.32
N PRO A 454 26.30 10.48 39.46
CA PRO A 454 26.54 9.74 40.71
C PRO A 454 26.72 10.64 41.95
N LYS A 455 26.86 11.95 41.75
CA LYS A 455 27.02 12.96 42.83
C LYS A 455 25.71 13.55 43.35
N GLU A 456 24.62 13.38 42.64
CA GLU A 456 23.35 14.04 42.94
C GLU A 456 22.22 13.08 43.33
N THR A 457 22.47 11.75 43.28
CA THR A 457 21.46 10.74 43.55
C THR A 457 21.33 10.46 45.07
N THR A 458 20.19 10.77 45.65
CA THR A 458 19.88 10.46 47.06
C THR A 458 19.35 9.02 47.21
N GLN A 459 19.50 8.43 48.39
CA GLN A 459 19.01 7.08 48.68
C GLN A 459 17.48 6.94 48.50
N LEU A 460 16.74 8.04 48.65
CA LEU A 460 15.29 8.10 48.41
C LEU A 460 14.95 8.07 46.91
N GLU A 461 15.82 8.59 46.07
CA GLU A 461 15.66 8.55 44.61
C GLU A 461 16.00 7.17 44.06
N LEU A 462 16.98 6.45 44.65
CA LEU A 462 17.24 5.05 44.35
C LEU A 462 16.02 4.14 44.57
N PHE A 463 15.22 4.37 45.64
CA PHE A 463 13.99 3.61 45.86
C PHE A 463 12.85 3.98 44.91
N LYS A 464 12.82 5.20 44.36
CA LYS A 464 11.87 5.61 43.31
C LYS A 464 12.25 5.07 41.92
N MET A 465 13.45 4.57 41.76
CA MET A 465 14.00 4.03 40.50
C MET A 465 13.64 2.58 40.25
N VAL A 466 12.95 1.90 41.18
CA VAL A 466 12.51 0.50 41.03
C VAL A 466 11.48 0.36 39.89
N ASP A 467 10.79 1.44 39.52
CA ASP A 467 9.88 1.47 38.38
C ASP A 467 10.40 2.37 37.27
N ASN A 468 10.95 1.75 36.23
CA ASN A 468 11.56 2.43 35.07
C ASN A 468 10.53 2.84 34.01
N VAL A 469 9.26 2.51 34.16
CA VAL A 469 8.17 2.85 33.23
C VAL A 469 7.54 4.19 33.63
N LYS A 470 7.18 5.02 32.66
CA LYS A 470 6.44 6.26 32.86
C LYS A 470 5.05 5.97 33.41
N GLU A 471 4.54 6.86 34.29
CA GLU A 471 3.28 6.65 35.01
C GLU A 471 2.03 6.67 34.11
N ASP A 472 2.13 7.34 32.97
CA ASP A 472 1.05 7.50 31.99
C ASP A 472 1.01 6.38 30.94
N ARG A 473 1.81 5.33 31.08
CA ARG A 473 1.90 4.20 30.15
C ARG A 473 1.07 3.00 30.60
N THR A 474 0.45 2.34 29.64
CA THR A 474 -0.37 1.14 29.84
C THR A 474 0.41 -0.13 29.51
N SER A 475 -0.09 -1.28 29.95
CA SER A 475 0.47 -2.59 29.56
C SER A 475 0.46 -2.81 28.03
N GLU A 476 -0.49 -2.21 27.31
CA GLU A 476 -0.52 -2.30 25.84
C GLU A 476 0.57 -1.45 25.20
N ASP A 477 0.91 -0.28 25.75
CA ASP A 477 2.02 0.54 25.25
C ASP A 477 3.35 -0.21 25.38
N LEU A 478 3.57 -0.89 26.51
CA LEU A 478 4.74 -1.75 26.70
C LEU A 478 4.75 -2.93 25.73
N LEU A 479 3.59 -3.54 25.49
CA LEU A 479 3.47 -4.65 24.56
C LEU A 479 3.90 -4.25 23.14
N PHE A 480 3.43 -3.11 22.64
CA PHE A 480 3.78 -2.66 21.29
C PHE A 480 5.27 -2.27 21.18
N GLN A 481 5.85 -1.70 22.24
CA GLN A 481 7.30 -1.48 22.28
C GLN A 481 8.07 -2.79 22.18
N VAL A 482 7.70 -3.78 22.99
CA VAL A 482 8.31 -5.12 22.97
C VAL A 482 8.13 -5.82 21.64
N MET A 483 6.97 -5.68 21.01
CA MET A 483 6.74 -6.24 19.66
C MET A 483 7.73 -5.68 18.65
N LEU A 484 7.98 -4.37 18.67
CA LEU A 484 8.99 -3.74 17.80
C LEU A 484 10.40 -4.26 18.11
N GLU A 485 10.81 -4.30 19.38
CA GLU A 485 12.13 -4.73 19.81
C GLU A 485 12.42 -6.21 19.50
N LEU A 486 11.41 -7.06 19.54
CA LEU A 486 11.52 -8.50 19.26
C LEU A 486 11.13 -8.88 17.81
N GLY A 487 10.86 -7.91 16.96
CA GLY A 487 10.57 -8.12 15.54
C GLY A 487 9.21 -8.75 15.25
N ALA A 488 8.25 -8.65 16.17
CA ALA A 488 6.88 -9.09 15.93
C ALA A 488 6.09 -8.03 15.16
N GLU A 489 5.40 -8.43 14.10
CA GLU A 489 4.61 -7.50 13.31
C GLU A 489 3.49 -6.86 14.13
N LEU A 490 3.36 -5.53 14.06
CA LEU A 490 2.35 -4.77 14.82
C LEU A 490 0.90 -5.13 14.44
N ASN A 491 0.71 -5.77 13.30
CA ASN A 491 -0.58 -6.28 12.83
C ASN A 491 -0.85 -7.74 13.22
N SER A 492 0.06 -8.38 13.97
CA SER A 492 -0.11 -9.75 14.47
C SER A 492 -1.35 -9.89 15.36
N SER A 493 -1.87 -11.11 15.46
CA SER A 493 -2.93 -11.45 16.41
C SER A 493 -2.44 -11.26 17.85
N ILE A 494 -3.27 -10.64 18.68
CA ILE A 494 -3.03 -10.49 20.13
C ILE A 494 -4.23 -11.10 20.83
N ARG A 495 -3.99 -12.12 21.65
CA ARG A 495 -4.99 -12.68 22.56
C ARG A 495 -4.66 -12.26 23.98
N LYS A 496 -5.67 -11.78 24.70
CA LYS A 496 -5.58 -11.51 26.13
C LYS A 496 -6.12 -12.73 26.87
N GLU A 497 -5.33 -13.29 27.75
CA GLU A 497 -5.68 -14.42 28.61
C GLU A 497 -5.57 -13.99 30.07
N GLU A 498 -6.54 -14.39 30.88
CA GLU A 498 -6.53 -14.10 32.33
C GLU A 498 -6.01 -15.31 33.08
N LEU A 499 -4.97 -15.13 33.87
CA LEU A 499 -4.39 -16.15 34.77
C LEU A 499 -4.59 -15.79 36.25
N GLY A 500 -4.32 -16.74 37.13
CA GLY A 500 -4.40 -16.49 38.57
C GLY A 500 -5.78 -16.08 39.06
N MET A 501 -6.85 -16.77 38.62
CA MET A 501 -8.26 -16.45 38.92
C MET A 501 -8.68 -15.03 38.44
N GLY A 502 -8.17 -14.60 37.27
CA GLY A 502 -8.51 -13.31 36.67
C GLY A 502 -7.73 -12.12 37.23
N LYS A 503 -6.64 -12.36 37.95
CA LYS A 503 -5.82 -11.29 38.55
C LYS A 503 -4.72 -10.77 37.62
N PHE A 504 -4.30 -11.58 36.66
CA PHE A 504 -3.16 -11.27 35.78
C PHE A 504 -3.55 -11.37 34.32
N THR A 505 -3.25 -10.33 33.58
CA THR A 505 -3.48 -10.27 32.12
C THR A 505 -2.22 -10.71 31.40
N VAL A 506 -2.33 -11.77 30.61
CA VAL A 506 -1.25 -12.28 29.75
C VAL A 506 -1.59 -12.02 28.31
N TYR A 507 -0.66 -11.40 27.61
CA TYR A 507 -0.75 -11.11 26.18
C TYR A 507 -0.04 -12.18 25.38
N ASN A 508 -0.77 -12.91 24.55
CA ASN A 508 -0.24 -13.91 23.63
C ASN A 508 -0.26 -13.33 22.22
N VAL A 509 0.92 -13.05 21.67
CA VAL A 509 1.11 -12.43 20.35
C VAL A 509 1.56 -13.49 19.35
N ALA A 510 0.96 -13.48 18.16
CA ALA A 510 1.30 -14.35 17.04
C ALA A 510 1.39 -15.83 17.46
N ASP A 511 0.34 -16.31 18.17
CA ASP A 511 0.20 -17.71 18.61
C ASP A 511 1.41 -18.28 19.37
N GLY A 512 1.94 -17.47 20.32
CA GLY A 512 3.04 -17.87 21.19
C GLY A 512 4.41 -17.38 20.75
N TYR A 513 4.51 -16.50 19.75
CA TYR A 513 5.77 -15.86 19.43
C TYR A 513 6.25 -14.97 20.59
N ILE A 514 5.35 -14.14 21.17
CA ILE A 514 5.60 -13.41 22.41
C ILE A 514 4.47 -13.75 23.39
N VAL A 515 4.81 -14.10 24.62
CA VAL A 515 3.88 -14.12 25.75
C VAL A 515 4.38 -13.15 26.81
N ALA A 516 3.60 -12.13 27.11
CA ALA A 516 3.99 -11.04 28.02
C ALA A 516 2.98 -10.83 29.14
N CYS A 517 3.47 -10.50 30.33
CA CYS A 517 2.65 -10.07 31.48
C CYS A 517 3.34 -8.88 32.16
N PHE A 518 2.61 -7.76 32.26
CA PHE A 518 3.14 -6.50 32.82
C PHE A 518 2.44 -6.11 34.13
N ASP A 519 1.58 -6.99 34.67
CA ASP A 519 0.88 -6.75 35.92
C ASP A 519 1.84 -6.82 37.12
N PRO A 520 1.57 -6.07 38.20
CA PRO A 520 2.41 -6.09 39.39
C PRO A 520 2.23 -7.39 40.17
N LYS A 521 3.28 -7.80 40.91
CA LYS A 521 3.29 -8.94 41.81
C LYS A 521 2.92 -10.29 41.20
N VAL A 522 3.50 -10.56 40.01
CA VAL A 522 3.38 -11.85 39.33
C VAL A 522 3.99 -12.95 40.21
N THR A 523 3.27 -14.07 40.37
CA THR A 523 3.69 -15.19 41.21
C THR A 523 4.32 -16.32 40.40
N ASP A 524 5.09 -17.21 41.07
CA ASP A 524 5.68 -18.42 40.45
C ASP A 524 4.65 -19.28 39.70
N GLU A 525 3.40 -19.31 40.17
CA GLU A 525 2.31 -20.04 39.51
C GLU A 525 1.98 -19.47 38.15
N VAL A 526 1.94 -18.12 38.02
CA VAL A 526 1.69 -17.43 36.78
C VAL A 526 2.88 -17.58 35.82
N VAL A 527 4.10 -17.43 36.34
CA VAL A 527 5.34 -17.67 35.56
C VAL A 527 5.36 -19.10 35.04
N THR A 528 4.99 -20.09 35.84
CA THR A 528 4.91 -21.50 35.43
C THR A 528 3.83 -21.71 34.36
N ALA A 529 2.68 -21.05 34.48
CA ALA A 529 1.64 -21.13 33.46
C ALA A 529 2.11 -20.54 32.13
N ILE A 530 2.80 -19.40 32.12
CA ILE A 530 3.41 -18.80 30.93
C ILE A 530 4.48 -19.74 30.31
N ALA A 531 5.35 -20.32 31.16
CA ALA A 531 6.38 -21.25 30.68
C ALA A 531 5.78 -22.50 30.01
N LYS A 532 4.65 -23.01 30.54
CA LYS A 532 3.91 -24.13 29.91
C LYS A 532 3.28 -23.81 28.56
N MET A 533 3.08 -22.55 28.21
CA MET A 533 2.66 -22.13 26.87
C MET A 533 3.78 -22.28 25.85
N GLN A 534 5.01 -22.48 26.30
CA GLN A 534 6.21 -22.66 25.45
C GLN A 534 6.39 -21.55 24.40
N PRO A 535 6.38 -20.26 24.79
CA PRO A 535 6.55 -19.16 23.84
C PRO A 535 7.98 -19.12 23.31
N VAL A 536 8.16 -18.43 22.14
CA VAL A 536 9.52 -18.10 21.67
C VAL A 536 10.15 -17.06 22.58
N TYR A 537 9.39 -16.03 22.95
CA TYR A 537 9.80 -15.00 23.90
C TYR A 537 8.80 -14.91 25.06
N ALA A 538 9.31 -14.91 26.29
CA ALA A 538 8.54 -14.60 27.49
C ALA A 538 9.01 -13.26 28.05
N VAL A 539 8.09 -12.32 28.24
CA VAL A 539 8.42 -10.96 28.69
C VAL A 539 7.67 -10.63 29.97
N LEU A 540 8.42 -10.24 30.99
CA LEU A 540 7.90 -9.75 32.25
C LEU A 540 8.55 -8.40 32.57
N ARG A 541 7.96 -7.65 33.47
CA ARG A 541 8.50 -6.40 33.98
C ARG A 541 9.27 -6.66 35.27
N ASP A 542 10.41 -6.02 35.48
CA ASP A 542 11.21 -6.20 36.72
C ASP A 542 10.38 -5.88 37.96
N SER A 543 9.72 -4.74 37.97
CA SER A 543 8.82 -4.33 39.07
C SER A 543 7.55 -5.20 39.22
N SER A 544 7.29 -6.13 38.28
CA SER A 544 6.15 -7.05 38.36
C SER A 544 6.44 -8.30 39.16
N MET A 545 7.71 -8.64 39.46
CA MET A 545 8.03 -9.79 40.29
C MET A 545 7.51 -9.59 41.69
N ALA A 546 6.88 -10.64 42.27
CA ALA A 546 6.25 -10.56 43.58
C ALA A 546 7.28 -10.35 44.68
N ASP A 547 8.45 -10.98 44.54
CA ASP A 547 9.58 -10.92 45.45
C ASP A 547 10.90 -11.37 44.73
N ASP A 548 12.02 -11.24 45.43
CA ASP A 548 13.34 -11.66 44.95
C ASP A 548 13.40 -13.18 44.68
N ALA A 549 12.61 -13.98 45.38
CA ALA A 549 12.54 -15.42 45.17
C ALA A 549 11.91 -15.72 43.79
N THR A 550 10.82 -15.05 43.46
CA THR A 550 10.16 -15.17 42.14
C THR A 550 11.10 -14.74 41.03
N ALA A 551 11.84 -13.63 41.19
CA ALA A 551 12.84 -13.19 40.23
C ALA A 551 13.96 -14.22 40.00
N THR A 552 14.44 -14.86 41.11
CA THR A 552 15.48 -15.90 41.03
C THR A 552 14.93 -17.20 40.43
N ASN A 553 13.67 -17.57 40.73
CA ASN A 553 13.02 -18.77 40.23
C ASN A 553 12.62 -18.65 38.73
N PHE A 554 12.44 -17.45 38.23
CA PHE A 554 11.98 -17.18 36.89
C PHE A 554 12.77 -17.96 35.81
N GLU A 555 14.09 -17.84 35.82
CA GLU A 555 14.95 -18.57 34.86
C GLU A 555 14.86 -20.10 35.08
N GLN A 556 14.79 -20.57 36.32
CA GLN A 556 14.73 -22.00 36.61
C GLN A 556 13.40 -22.62 36.17
N ILE A 557 12.29 -21.90 36.30
CA ILE A 557 10.99 -22.32 35.82
C ILE A 557 11.03 -22.49 34.29
N PHE A 558 11.56 -21.51 33.55
CA PHE A 558 11.68 -21.61 32.09
C PHE A 558 12.64 -22.73 31.67
N LYS A 559 13.78 -22.89 32.33
CA LYS A 559 14.70 -24.03 32.07
C LYS A 559 14.02 -25.37 32.25
N THR A 560 13.07 -25.46 33.16
CA THR A 560 12.36 -26.72 33.45
C THR A 560 11.22 -26.99 32.48
N TYR A 561 10.39 -25.99 32.16
CA TYR A 561 9.15 -26.17 31.40
C TYR A 561 9.27 -25.74 29.92
N SER A 562 10.20 -24.85 29.60
CA SER A 562 10.37 -24.30 28.25
C SER A 562 11.82 -23.88 28.00
N PRO A 563 12.76 -24.82 27.90
CA PRO A 563 14.20 -24.52 27.79
C PRO A 563 14.58 -23.76 26.54
N ASN A 564 13.74 -23.76 25.52
CA ASN A 564 13.97 -23.03 24.24
C ASN A 564 13.39 -21.60 24.25
N THR A 565 12.67 -21.18 25.29
CA THR A 565 12.13 -19.82 25.43
C THR A 565 13.24 -18.83 25.77
N THR A 566 13.30 -17.74 25.02
CA THR A 566 14.12 -16.59 25.42
C THR A 566 13.33 -15.70 26.36
N THR A 567 13.83 -15.55 27.57
CA THR A 567 13.23 -14.69 28.60
C THR A 567 13.75 -13.27 28.48
N ARG A 568 12.88 -12.28 28.69
CA ARG A 568 13.20 -10.87 28.74
C ARG A 568 12.54 -10.21 29.94
N ILE A 569 13.28 -9.34 30.62
CA ILE A 569 12.79 -8.49 31.70
C ILE A 569 12.95 -7.05 31.23
N LEU A 570 11.82 -6.27 31.33
CA LEU A 570 11.77 -4.85 31.00
C LEU A 570 12.19 -4.00 32.18
#